data_f98ec433cfa16d37b29f8ff5e8d7daee
#
_entry.id   f98ec433cfa16d37b29f8ff5e8d7daee
#
_cell.length_a   1.000
_cell.length_b   1.000
_cell.length_c   1.000
_cell.angle_alpha   90.00
_cell.angle_beta   90.00
_cell.angle_gamma   90.00
#
_symmetry.space_group_name_H-M   'P 1'
#
loop_
_entity.id
_entity.type
_entity.pdbx_description
1 polymer ?
#
loop_
_entity_poly.entity_id
_entity_poly.type
_entity_poly.pdbx_seq_one_letter_code
_entity_poly.pdbx_strand_id
1 'polypeptide(L)'
;NLDAAGISVGEALDAHALRFADLPQREKIATHAFVELHIEQGPVLAQANVPLGVVSGIQGVRWYQVSCKGASAHAGTTPTHMRRDALLLAMESLGRIDALAERLAGDDKRLTFGRWNVSPNAINTIAGEATFSIDFRHADPAVLDAFDNALSACLPADAELTSLFSHSPTAFDHQVINLLENACEATGLTWQSIRSGAFHDAMYLAGHCPTAMLFVPSRDGISHNPKEFTDPAQLKAGAQALAWSLVALAEQP
;
A
#
# COMPACT_ATOMS: atom_id res chain seq x y z
N ASN A 1 7.11 -15.57 6.33
CA ASN A 1 5.66 -15.77 6.19
C ASN A 1 5.39 -17.24 5.88
N LEU A 2 4.38 -17.82 6.56
CA LEU A 2 3.90 -19.16 6.32
C LEU A 2 2.49 -19.09 5.73
N ASP A 3 2.15 -20.05 4.87
CA ASP A 3 0.76 -20.23 4.39
C ASP A 3 -0.13 -20.92 5.44
N ALA A 4 -1.38 -21.22 5.10
CA ALA A 4 -2.31 -21.91 5.99
C ALA A 4 -1.88 -23.36 6.33
N ALA A 5 -0.99 -23.97 5.57
CA ALA A 5 -0.43 -25.30 5.82
C ALA A 5 0.89 -25.23 6.60
N GLY A 6 1.38 -24.03 6.94
CA GLY A 6 2.64 -23.83 7.64
C GLY A 6 3.87 -23.88 6.74
N ILE A 7 3.70 -23.79 5.41
CA ILE A 7 4.79 -23.84 4.42
C ILE A 7 5.30 -22.44 4.15
N SER A 8 6.60 -22.22 4.22
CA SER A 8 7.23 -20.96 3.85
C SER A 8 7.35 -20.81 2.32
N VAL A 9 7.49 -19.58 1.84
CA VAL A 9 7.77 -19.31 0.42
C VAL A 9 9.07 -20.00 -0.02
N GLY A 10 10.10 -20.05 0.85
CA GLY A 10 11.35 -20.74 0.56
C GLY A 10 11.14 -22.24 0.31
N GLU A 11 10.45 -22.93 1.22
CA GLU A 11 10.13 -24.36 1.06
C GLU A 11 9.29 -24.63 -0.20
N ALA A 12 8.34 -23.75 -0.52
CA ALA A 12 7.54 -23.86 -1.74
C ALA A 12 8.40 -23.67 -3.00
N LEU A 13 9.35 -22.74 -2.99
CA LEU A 13 10.28 -22.51 -4.10
C LEU A 13 11.26 -23.68 -4.26
N ASP A 14 11.77 -24.24 -3.16
CA ASP A 14 12.65 -25.42 -3.20
C ASP A 14 11.91 -26.63 -3.79
N ALA A 15 10.67 -26.87 -3.35
CA ALA A 15 9.84 -27.93 -3.90
C ALA A 15 9.53 -27.71 -5.40
N HIS A 16 9.30 -26.46 -5.81
CA HIS A 16 9.11 -26.10 -7.21
C HIS A 16 10.38 -26.33 -8.02
N ALA A 17 11.55 -25.89 -7.52
CA ALA A 17 12.83 -26.07 -8.18
C ALA A 17 13.17 -27.57 -8.39
N LEU A 18 12.89 -28.40 -7.39
CA LEU A 18 13.07 -29.88 -7.52
C LEU A 18 12.12 -30.47 -8.56
N ARG A 19 10.86 -30.01 -8.61
CA ARG A 19 9.86 -30.51 -9.57
C ARG A 19 10.19 -30.14 -11.02
N PHE A 20 10.86 -29.02 -11.22
CA PHE A 20 11.19 -28.46 -12.55
C PHE A 20 12.68 -28.32 -12.79
N ALA A 21 13.49 -29.22 -12.18
CA ALA A 21 14.95 -29.20 -12.28
C ALA A 21 15.47 -29.29 -13.72
N ASP A 22 14.72 -29.94 -14.61
CA ASP A 22 15.08 -30.12 -16.03
C ASP A 22 14.71 -28.91 -16.91
N LEU A 23 14.01 -27.89 -16.38
CA LEU A 23 13.71 -26.70 -17.15
C LEU A 23 14.90 -25.74 -17.16
N PRO A 24 15.26 -25.19 -18.34
CA PRO A 24 16.34 -24.23 -18.41
C PRO A 24 15.99 -22.99 -17.58
N GLN A 25 16.91 -22.61 -16.70
CA GLN A 25 16.80 -21.31 -16.03
C GLN A 25 16.97 -20.21 -17.07
N ARG A 26 16.00 -19.29 -17.14
CA ARG A 26 16.14 -18.12 -18.00
C ARG A 26 17.20 -17.20 -17.43
N GLU A 27 18.14 -16.80 -18.28
CA GLU A 27 19.02 -15.67 -17.98
C GLU A 27 18.19 -14.38 -17.82
N LYS A 28 18.70 -13.43 -17.02
CA LYS A 28 18.08 -12.12 -16.90
C LYS A 28 18.02 -11.47 -18.28
N ILE A 29 16.81 -11.14 -18.73
CA ILE A 29 16.61 -10.39 -19.97
C ILE A 29 17.02 -8.94 -19.69
N ALA A 30 17.94 -8.40 -20.49
CA ALA A 30 18.24 -6.99 -20.49
C ALA A 30 16.96 -6.24 -20.95
N THR A 31 16.38 -5.45 -20.06
CA THR A 31 15.15 -4.69 -20.32
C THR A 31 15.54 -3.24 -20.49
N HIS A 32 15.18 -2.66 -21.65
CA HIS A 32 15.46 -1.27 -21.96
C HIS A 32 14.65 -0.32 -21.06
N ALA A 33 13.35 -0.55 -20.95
CA ALA A 33 12.45 0.16 -20.05
C ALA A 33 11.22 -0.68 -19.72
N PHE A 34 10.50 -0.32 -18.66
CA PHE A 34 9.22 -0.92 -18.29
C PHE A 34 8.14 0.15 -18.15
N VAL A 35 7.02 -0.05 -18.83
CA VAL A 35 5.83 0.80 -18.71
C VAL A 35 4.62 -0.06 -18.36
N GLU A 36 3.94 0.29 -17.29
CA GLU A 36 2.72 -0.38 -16.84
C GLU A 36 1.51 0.53 -16.98
N LEU A 37 0.50 0.09 -17.72
CA LEU A 37 -0.82 0.72 -17.75
C LEU A 37 -1.72 0.02 -16.74
N HIS A 38 -2.27 0.79 -15.79
CA HIS A 38 -3.11 0.25 -14.74
C HIS A 38 -4.32 1.16 -14.48
N ILE A 39 -5.32 0.68 -13.77
CA ILE A 39 -6.38 1.51 -13.20
C ILE A 39 -5.85 2.23 -11.96
N GLU A 40 -6.38 3.44 -11.67
CA GLU A 40 -5.92 4.23 -10.50
C GLU A 40 -6.16 3.51 -9.17
N GLN A 41 -7.19 2.69 -9.07
CA GLN A 41 -7.69 2.08 -7.84
C GLN A 41 -8.11 3.12 -6.78
N GLY A 42 -8.36 4.34 -7.21
CA GLY A 42 -8.69 5.50 -6.38
C GLY A 42 -9.62 6.46 -7.12
N PRO A 43 -10.09 7.52 -6.43
CA PRO A 43 -11.09 8.43 -6.97
C PRO A 43 -10.53 9.69 -7.66
N VAL A 44 -9.21 9.94 -7.64
CA VAL A 44 -8.63 11.25 -7.96
C VAL A 44 -8.85 11.64 -9.41
N LEU A 45 -8.54 10.73 -10.35
CA LEU A 45 -8.74 10.98 -11.79
C LEU A 45 -10.22 11.12 -12.14
N ALA A 46 -11.06 10.27 -11.55
CA ALA A 46 -12.51 10.32 -11.77
C ALA A 46 -13.12 11.62 -11.25
N GLN A 47 -12.76 12.08 -10.05
CA GLN A 47 -13.22 13.34 -9.46
C GLN A 47 -12.72 14.56 -10.24
N ALA A 48 -11.48 14.52 -10.74
CA ALA A 48 -10.92 15.58 -11.57
C ALA A 48 -11.46 15.57 -13.01
N ASN A 49 -12.19 14.52 -13.41
CA ASN A 49 -12.62 14.28 -14.79
C ASN A 49 -11.44 14.27 -15.77
N VAL A 50 -10.33 13.64 -15.39
CA VAL A 50 -9.10 13.52 -16.18
C VAL A 50 -8.93 12.07 -16.60
N PRO A 51 -8.83 11.77 -17.92
CA PRO A 51 -8.80 10.39 -18.42
C PRO A 51 -7.45 9.68 -18.28
N LEU A 52 -6.35 10.42 -18.05
CA LEU A 52 -5.00 9.85 -17.99
C LEU A 52 -4.24 10.40 -16.77
N GLY A 53 -3.53 9.51 -16.08
CA GLY A 53 -2.61 9.87 -15.01
C GLY A 53 -1.18 9.40 -15.33
N VAL A 54 -0.20 10.29 -15.30
CA VAL A 54 1.21 9.91 -15.37
C VAL A 54 1.71 9.71 -13.95
N VAL A 55 2.14 8.49 -13.63
CA VAL A 55 2.50 8.12 -12.27
C VAL A 55 3.96 8.48 -12.02
N SER A 56 4.20 9.38 -11.05
CA SER A 56 5.54 9.85 -10.69
C SER A 56 6.29 8.92 -9.72
N GLY A 57 5.59 7.94 -9.14
CA GLY A 57 6.15 6.98 -8.19
C GLY A 57 5.08 6.34 -7.31
N ILE A 58 5.51 5.47 -6.42
CA ILE A 58 4.65 4.73 -5.48
C ILE A 58 4.98 5.16 -4.05
N GLN A 59 3.96 5.35 -3.22
CA GLN A 59 4.13 5.67 -1.81
C GLN A 59 4.82 4.53 -1.07
N GLY A 60 5.64 4.88 -0.08
CA GLY A 60 6.14 3.92 0.88
C GLY A 60 5.06 3.51 1.88
N VAL A 61 5.27 2.39 2.54
CA VAL A 61 4.31 1.81 3.48
C VAL A 61 5.01 1.30 4.73
N ARG A 62 4.29 1.38 5.84
CA ARG A 62 4.64 0.82 7.14
C ARG A 62 3.45 0.06 7.69
N TRP A 63 3.62 -1.24 7.94
CA TRP A 63 2.61 -2.05 8.61
C TRP A 63 3.10 -2.50 9.98
N TYR A 64 2.24 -2.29 10.95
CA TYR A 64 2.48 -2.71 12.32
C TYR A 64 1.28 -3.44 12.89
N GLN A 65 1.53 -4.18 13.95
CA GLN A 65 0.53 -4.67 14.89
C GLN A 65 0.79 -4.07 16.26
N VAL A 66 -0.26 -3.58 16.88
CA VAL A 66 -0.26 -3.19 18.29
C VAL A 66 -1.03 -4.23 19.08
N SER A 67 -0.42 -4.72 20.16
CA SER A 67 -1.03 -5.70 21.09
C SER A 67 -1.14 -5.06 22.47
N CYS A 68 -2.37 -4.89 22.94
CA CYS A 68 -2.68 -4.34 24.26
C CYS A 68 -3.07 -5.45 25.21
N LYS A 69 -2.47 -5.47 26.41
CA LYS A 69 -2.69 -6.46 27.45
C LYS A 69 -3.46 -5.89 28.63
N GLY A 70 -4.49 -6.58 29.05
CA GLY A 70 -5.31 -6.23 30.19
C GLY A 70 -5.54 -7.44 31.10
N ALA A 71 -6.74 -7.50 31.70
CA ALA A 71 -7.17 -8.63 32.52
C ALA A 71 -8.68 -8.87 32.30
N SER A 72 -9.03 -10.05 31.83
CA SER A 72 -10.44 -10.43 31.70
C SER A 72 -11.10 -10.49 33.07
N ALA A 73 -12.24 -9.80 33.20
CA ALA A 73 -13.00 -9.75 34.43
C ALA A 73 -14.48 -9.52 34.14
N HIS A 74 -15.35 -9.78 35.11
CA HIS A 74 -16.77 -9.60 34.97
C HIS A 74 -17.15 -8.11 34.89
N ALA A 75 -17.87 -7.73 33.85
CA ALA A 75 -18.20 -6.33 33.56
C ALA A 75 -19.05 -5.63 34.64
N GLY A 76 -19.97 -6.38 35.29
CA GLY A 76 -20.86 -5.84 36.31
C GLY A 76 -20.29 -5.81 37.73
N THR A 77 -19.36 -6.70 38.08
CA THR A 77 -18.85 -6.84 39.46
C THR A 77 -17.47 -6.23 39.67
N THR A 78 -16.74 -5.89 38.59
CA THR A 78 -15.41 -5.28 38.68
C THR A 78 -15.51 -3.77 38.69
N PRO A 79 -15.17 -3.07 39.80
CA PRO A 79 -15.16 -1.61 39.85
C PRO A 79 -14.21 -1.00 38.83
N THR A 80 -14.53 0.19 38.29
CA THR A 80 -13.76 0.82 37.21
C THR A 80 -12.26 1.02 37.55
N HIS A 81 -11.94 1.42 38.78
CA HIS A 81 -10.55 1.66 39.21
C HIS A 81 -9.71 0.37 39.35
N MET A 82 -10.34 -0.82 39.32
CA MET A 82 -9.66 -2.11 39.36
C MET A 82 -9.54 -2.76 37.98
N ARG A 83 -10.09 -2.16 36.94
CA ARG A 83 -10.07 -2.71 35.59
C ARG A 83 -8.73 -2.49 34.89
N ARG A 84 -8.29 -3.52 34.21
CA ARG A 84 -7.24 -3.45 33.20
C ARG A 84 -7.86 -3.86 31.87
N ASP A 85 -8.49 -2.91 31.20
CA ASP A 85 -9.28 -3.14 29.98
C ASP A 85 -8.39 -2.93 28.75
N ALA A 86 -8.04 -4.03 28.09
CA ALA A 86 -7.19 -4.02 26.91
C ALA A 86 -7.83 -3.27 25.72
N LEU A 87 -9.16 -3.29 25.61
CA LEU A 87 -9.84 -2.58 24.51
C LEU A 87 -9.77 -1.06 24.69
N LEU A 88 -9.98 -0.57 25.92
CA LEU A 88 -9.82 0.86 26.21
C LEU A 88 -8.38 1.33 25.96
N LEU A 89 -7.39 0.50 26.35
CA LEU A 89 -5.98 0.77 26.07
C LEU A 89 -5.69 0.82 24.56
N ALA A 90 -6.29 -0.08 23.78
CA ALA A 90 -6.18 -0.07 22.32
C ALA A 90 -6.81 1.19 21.69
N MET A 91 -7.97 1.63 22.18
CA MET A 91 -8.61 2.87 21.74
C MET A 91 -7.79 4.11 22.06
N GLU A 92 -7.17 4.16 23.25
CA GLU A 92 -6.23 5.23 23.62
C GLU A 92 -5.01 5.23 22.70
N SER A 93 -4.44 4.05 22.44
CA SER A 93 -3.31 3.89 21.53
C SER A 93 -3.65 4.40 20.12
N LEU A 94 -4.83 4.04 19.60
CA LEU A 94 -5.30 4.51 18.30
C LEU A 94 -5.36 6.04 18.25
N GLY A 95 -5.94 6.70 19.24
CA GLY A 95 -6.02 8.16 19.28
C GLY A 95 -4.64 8.84 19.29
N ARG A 96 -3.67 8.27 20.00
CA ARG A 96 -2.29 8.77 20.03
C ARG A 96 -1.57 8.58 18.69
N ILE A 97 -1.76 7.43 18.03
CA ILE A 97 -1.20 7.13 16.72
C ILE A 97 -1.80 8.03 15.64
N ASP A 98 -3.12 8.23 15.66
CA ASP A 98 -3.78 9.13 14.72
C ASP A 98 -3.29 10.57 14.85
N ALA A 99 -3.15 11.07 16.07
CA ALA A 99 -2.59 12.39 16.34
C ALA A 99 -1.10 12.51 15.91
N LEU A 100 -0.30 11.44 16.06
CA LEU A 100 1.06 11.39 15.56
C LEU A 100 1.09 11.51 14.03
N ALA A 101 0.30 10.70 13.35
CA ALA A 101 0.23 10.70 11.88
C ALA A 101 -0.28 12.04 11.34
N GLU A 102 -1.28 12.64 11.97
CA GLU A 102 -1.79 13.98 11.62
C GLU A 102 -0.70 15.04 11.71
N ARG A 103 0.07 15.04 12.80
CA ARG A 103 1.17 16.00 13.02
C ARG A 103 2.28 15.85 11.97
N LEU A 104 2.57 14.62 11.51
CA LEU A 104 3.67 14.34 10.59
C LEU A 104 3.28 14.50 9.12
N ALA A 105 2.07 14.13 8.74
CA ALA A 105 1.64 14.04 7.36
C ALA A 105 0.53 15.04 6.96
N GLY A 106 -0.20 15.62 7.92
CA GLY A 106 -1.27 16.59 7.63
C GLY A 106 -2.28 16.05 6.62
N ASP A 107 -2.58 16.83 5.60
CA ASP A 107 -3.56 16.49 4.54
C ASP A 107 -3.16 15.27 3.71
N ASP A 108 -1.85 14.93 3.68
CA ASP A 108 -1.34 13.75 2.98
C ASP A 108 -1.39 12.47 3.83
N LYS A 109 -1.97 12.54 5.02
CA LYS A 109 -2.13 11.38 5.90
C LYS A 109 -2.90 10.25 5.22
N ARG A 110 -2.28 9.07 5.15
CA ARG A 110 -2.90 7.80 4.74
C ARG A 110 -2.66 6.79 5.85
N LEU A 111 -3.59 6.76 6.81
CA LEU A 111 -3.54 5.89 7.99
C LEU A 111 -4.80 5.05 8.06
N THR A 112 -4.63 3.73 8.23
CA THR A 112 -5.74 2.79 8.38
C THR A 112 -5.48 1.83 9.53
N PHE A 113 -6.53 1.58 10.35
CA PHE A 113 -6.56 0.56 11.38
C PHE A 113 -7.47 -0.57 10.91
N GLY A 114 -6.90 -1.48 10.10
CA GLY A 114 -7.70 -2.40 9.26
C GLY A 114 -8.13 -3.70 9.96
N ARG A 115 -7.28 -4.29 10.79
CA ARG A 115 -7.53 -5.58 11.45
C ARG A 115 -7.71 -5.35 12.94
N TRP A 116 -8.73 -5.99 13.51
CA TRP A 116 -9.01 -5.96 14.94
C TRP A 116 -9.28 -7.34 15.48
N ASN A 117 -8.75 -7.64 16.65
CA ASN A 117 -9.10 -8.84 17.42
C ASN A 117 -9.19 -8.46 18.89
N VAL A 118 -10.25 -8.91 19.55
CA VAL A 118 -10.53 -8.65 20.97
C VAL A 118 -10.86 -9.98 21.64
N SER A 119 -10.26 -10.25 22.79
CA SER A 119 -10.49 -11.48 23.55
C SER A 119 -10.90 -11.14 25.00
N PRO A 120 -11.95 -11.78 25.52
CA PRO A 120 -12.74 -12.89 24.97
C PRO A 120 -13.87 -12.46 24.04
N ASN A 121 -14.03 -11.17 23.72
CA ASN A 121 -15.07 -10.62 22.83
C ASN A 121 -16.50 -11.01 23.28
N ALA A 122 -16.80 -10.79 24.56
CA ALA A 122 -18.07 -11.08 25.19
C ALA A 122 -18.67 -9.82 25.83
N ILE A 123 -20.02 -9.69 25.74
CA ILE A 123 -20.74 -8.48 26.19
C ILE A 123 -20.52 -8.16 27.66
N ASN A 124 -20.40 -9.20 28.50
CA ASN A 124 -20.34 -9.08 29.96
C ASN A 124 -18.94 -9.30 30.55
N THR A 125 -17.88 -9.23 29.71
CA THR A 125 -16.50 -9.49 30.14
C THR A 125 -15.59 -8.37 29.65
N ILE A 126 -14.80 -7.82 30.56
CA ILE A 126 -13.74 -6.85 30.26
C ILE A 126 -12.69 -7.54 29.37
N ALA A 127 -12.22 -6.88 28.33
CA ALA A 127 -11.24 -7.42 27.42
C ALA A 127 -9.88 -7.65 28.10
N GLY A 128 -9.38 -8.88 28.03
CA GLY A 128 -8.06 -9.24 28.52
C GLY A 128 -6.95 -9.00 27.51
N GLU A 129 -7.29 -9.02 26.22
CA GLU A 129 -6.39 -8.73 25.11
C GLU A 129 -7.13 -8.02 23.98
N ALA A 130 -6.45 -7.04 23.35
CA ALA A 130 -6.90 -6.41 22.12
C ALA A 130 -5.72 -6.18 21.19
N THR A 131 -5.85 -6.56 19.91
CA THR A 131 -4.84 -6.33 18.90
C THR A 131 -5.43 -5.60 17.71
N PHE A 132 -4.64 -4.72 17.08
CA PHE A 132 -5.03 -4.09 15.84
C PHE A 132 -3.82 -3.86 14.92
N SER A 133 -4.07 -3.75 13.61
CA SER A 133 -3.03 -3.43 12.64
C SER A 133 -3.05 -1.95 12.26
N ILE A 134 -1.87 -1.45 11.92
CA ILE A 134 -1.65 -0.12 11.36
C ILE A 134 -1.15 -0.30 9.92
N ASP A 135 -1.75 0.43 8.98
CA ASP A 135 -1.23 0.69 7.63
C ASP A 135 -1.02 2.20 7.51
N PHE A 136 0.24 2.64 7.50
CA PHE A 136 0.61 4.03 7.30
C PHE A 136 1.40 4.17 6.00
N ARG A 137 0.96 5.07 5.12
CA ARG A 137 1.57 5.30 3.81
C ARG A 137 1.91 6.77 3.63
N HIS A 138 3.06 7.03 3.01
CA HIS A 138 3.47 8.38 2.65
C HIS A 138 4.46 8.37 1.48
N ALA A 139 4.47 9.48 0.71
CA ALA A 139 5.37 9.65 -0.41
C ALA A 139 6.79 10.07 0.00
N ASP A 140 6.90 10.80 1.09
CA ASP A 140 8.18 11.28 1.64
C ASP A 140 8.76 10.24 2.61
N PRO A 141 9.95 9.69 2.34
CA PRO A 141 10.61 8.75 3.25
C PRO A 141 10.91 9.38 4.62
N ALA A 142 11.17 10.68 4.70
CA ALA A 142 11.45 11.34 5.97
C ALA A 142 10.24 11.33 6.91
N VAL A 143 9.01 11.42 6.38
CA VAL A 143 7.76 11.31 7.16
C VAL A 143 7.58 9.89 7.68
N LEU A 144 7.89 8.87 6.85
CA LEU A 144 7.83 7.47 7.26
C LEU A 144 8.85 7.17 8.38
N ASP A 145 10.08 7.66 8.24
CA ASP A 145 11.14 7.47 9.23
C ASP A 145 10.81 8.22 10.54
N ALA A 146 10.24 9.42 10.46
CA ALA A 146 9.77 10.16 11.63
C ALA A 146 8.63 9.43 12.35
N PHE A 147 7.72 8.81 11.60
CA PHE A 147 6.65 7.98 12.15
C PHE A 147 7.22 6.75 12.85
N ASP A 148 8.13 6.01 12.22
CA ASP A 148 8.82 4.84 12.79
C ASP A 148 9.49 5.17 14.13
N ASN A 149 10.24 6.28 14.15
CA ASN A 149 10.99 6.71 15.33
C ASN A 149 10.09 7.15 16.51
N ALA A 150 8.92 7.71 16.22
CA ALA A 150 8.03 8.25 17.24
C ALA A 150 6.94 7.24 17.69
N LEU A 151 6.63 6.23 16.88
CA LEU A 151 5.50 5.34 17.09
C LEU A 151 5.56 4.60 18.42
N SER A 152 6.69 3.98 18.73
CA SER A 152 6.85 3.23 20.00
C SER A 152 6.70 4.13 21.23
N ALA A 153 7.22 5.36 21.16
CA ALA A 153 7.17 6.30 22.28
C ALA A 153 5.77 6.89 22.52
N CYS A 154 4.88 6.87 21.52
CA CYS A 154 3.51 7.35 21.69
C CYS A 154 2.56 6.32 22.29
N LEU A 155 2.98 5.05 22.40
CA LEU A 155 2.14 3.99 22.94
C LEU A 155 2.18 3.95 24.47
N PRO A 156 1.07 3.53 25.12
CA PRO A 156 1.06 3.22 26.54
C PRO A 156 2.01 2.06 26.89
N ALA A 157 2.45 2.01 28.17
CA ALA A 157 3.44 1.01 28.64
C ALA A 157 2.97 -0.46 28.49
N ASP A 158 1.66 -0.71 28.57
CA ASP A 158 1.06 -2.04 28.44
C ASP A 158 0.67 -2.38 26.97
N ALA A 159 1.16 -1.61 25.99
CA ALA A 159 0.98 -1.87 24.57
C ALA A 159 2.33 -2.27 23.93
N GLU A 160 2.32 -3.37 23.19
CA GLU A 160 3.47 -3.90 22.45
C GLU A 160 3.32 -3.60 20.96
N LEU A 161 4.41 -3.15 20.31
CA LEU A 161 4.49 -2.87 18.89
C LEU A 161 5.29 -3.95 18.17
N THR A 162 4.73 -4.47 17.09
CA THR A 162 5.43 -5.42 16.19
C THR A 162 5.40 -4.87 14.78
N SER A 163 6.55 -4.72 14.14
CA SER A 163 6.64 -4.39 12.71
C SER A 163 6.29 -5.63 11.89
N LEU A 164 5.37 -5.48 10.94
CA LEU A 164 4.92 -6.56 10.04
C LEU A 164 5.55 -6.45 8.66
N PHE A 165 5.64 -5.21 8.13
CA PHE A 165 6.16 -4.95 6.80
C PHE A 165 6.58 -3.49 6.67
N SER A 166 7.63 -3.25 5.88
CA SER A 166 8.13 -1.91 5.56
C SER A 166 8.63 -1.88 4.12
N HIS A 167 8.24 -0.85 3.39
CA HIS A 167 8.75 -0.56 2.06
C HIS A 167 8.96 0.94 1.91
N SER A 168 10.10 1.33 1.35
CA SER A 168 10.40 2.75 1.05
C SER A 168 9.61 3.21 -0.18
N PRO A 169 9.35 4.52 -0.33
CA PRO A 169 8.77 5.04 -1.56
C PRO A 169 9.62 4.67 -2.78
N THR A 170 8.97 4.35 -3.88
CA THR A 170 9.63 4.08 -5.16
C THR A 170 9.45 5.30 -6.06
N ALA A 171 10.55 5.96 -6.43
CA ALA A 171 10.55 6.99 -7.46
C ALA A 171 10.68 6.31 -8.84
N PHE A 172 9.93 6.80 -9.82
CA PHE A 172 10.07 6.35 -11.19
C PHE A 172 11.08 7.17 -11.97
N ASP A 173 11.50 6.63 -13.12
CA ASP A 173 12.53 7.24 -13.98
C ASP A 173 11.99 8.49 -14.68
N HIS A 174 12.68 9.62 -14.51
CA HIS A 174 12.25 10.91 -15.07
C HIS A 174 12.21 10.94 -16.60
N GLN A 175 13.08 10.18 -17.29
CA GLN A 175 13.06 10.15 -18.75
C GLN A 175 11.84 9.40 -19.26
N VAL A 176 11.50 8.28 -18.61
CA VAL A 176 10.30 7.53 -18.95
C VAL A 176 9.04 8.31 -18.58
N ILE A 177 9.02 9.02 -17.43
CA ILE A 177 7.91 9.92 -17.06
C ILE A 177 7.69 10.98 -18.15
N ASN A 178 8.73 11.73 -18.54
CA ASN A 178 8.62 12.75 -19.58
C ASN A 178 8.13 12.18 -20.91
N LEU A 179 8.56 10.96 -21.25
CA LEU A 179 8.07 10.26 -22.45
C LEU A 179 6.58 9.94 -22.36
N LEU A 180 6.10 9.50 -21.17
CA LEU A 180 4.69 9.26 -20.94
C LEU A 180 3.84 10.54 -20.99
N GLU A 181 4.36 11.65 -20.47
CA GLU A 181 3.73 12.97 -20.57
C GLU A 181 3.54 13.37 -22.03
N ASN A 182 4.60 13.29 -22.83
CA ASN A 182 4.54 13.56 -24.27
C ASN A 182 3.57 12.62 -25.01
N ALA A 183 3.53 11.34 -24.62
CA ALA A 183 2.58 10.38 -25.17
C ALA A 183 1.13 10.72 -24.82
N CYS A 184 0.86 11.18 -23.61
CA CYS A 184 -0.46 11.68 -23.21
C CYS A 184 -0.84 12.92 -24.02
N GLU A 185 0.05 13.88 -24.20
CA GLU A 185 -0.18 15.08 -25.03
C GLU A 185 -0.51 14.72 -26.49
N ALA A 186 0.20 13.73 -27.06
CA ALA A 186 -0.05 13.25 -28.41
C ALA A 186 -1.46 12.64 -28.60
N THR A 187 -2.13 12.20 -27.53
CA THR A 187 -3.53 11.75 -27.61
C THR A 187 -4.52 12.91 -27.77
N GLY A 188 -4.10 14.14 -27.46
CA GLY A 188 -4.99 15.31 -27.40
C GLY A 188 -5.93 15.34 -26.19
N LEU A 189 -5.76 14.42 -25.22
CA LEU A 189 -6.57 14.33 -24.01
C LEU A 189 -5.86 15.00 -22.82
N THR A 190 -6.66 15.42 -21.85
CA THR A 190 -6.12 15.94 -20.59
C THR A 190 -5.48 14.84 -19.76
N TRP A 191 -4.41 15.18 -19.07
CA TRP A 191 -3.73 14.29 -18.13
C TRP A 191 -3.25 15.07 -16.91
N GLN A 192 -2.90 14.35 -15.86
CA GLN A 192 -2.24 14.95 -14.68
C GLN A 192 -1.19 14.01 -14.10
N SER A 193 -0.20 14.60 -13.43
CA SER A 193 0.73 13.82 -12.61
C SER A 193 0.02 13.31 -11.37
N ILE A 194 0.28 12.06 -11.01
CA ILE A 194 -0.32 11.40 -9.85
C ILE A 194 0.70 10.48 -9.19
N ARG A 195 0.51 10.18 -7.92
CA ARG A 195 1.32 9.20 -7.20
C ARG A 195 0.48 7.99 -6.83
N SER A 196 0.99 6.78 -7.05
CA SER A 196 0.28 5.57 -6.65
C SER A 196 0.31 5.36 -5.14
N GLY A 197 -0.86 5.05 -4.58
CA GLY A 197 -0.99 4.55 -3.22
C GLY A 197 -0.99 3.02 -3.12
N ALA A 198 -1.03 2.30 -4.25
CA ALA A 198 -1.06 0.84 -4.32
C ALA A 198 0.30 0.27 -4.73
N PHE A 199 0.51 -1.02 -4.49
CA PHE A 199 1.66 -1.76 -5.00
C PHE A 199 1.37 -2.24 -6.42
N HIS A 200 2.41 -2.20 -7.26
CA HIS A 200 2.37 -2.61 -8.66
C HIS A 200 3.66 -3.35 -9.02
N ASP A 201 3.66 -4.09 -10.13
CA ASP A 201 4.86 -4.77 -10.62
C ASP A 201 5.98 -3.77 -10.96
N ALA A 202 5.61 -2.58 -11.44
CA ALA A 202 6.52 -1.47 -11.67
C ALA A 202 7.42 -1.12 -10.47
N MET A 203 6.95 -1.35 -9.23
CA MET A 203 7.74 -1.13 -8.02
C MET A 203 9.00 -2.01 -7.98
N TYR A 204 8.85 -3.26 -8.42
CA TYR A 204 9.97 -4.21 -8.45
C TYR A 204 10.87 -3.97 -9.66
N LEU A 205 10.28 -3.59 -10.80
CA LEU A 205 11.01 -3.34 -12.05
C LEU A 205 11.84 -2.06 -11.97
N ALA A 206 11.42 -1.05 -11.21
CA ALA A 206 12.14 0.22 -11.03
C ALA A 206 13.56 0.04 -10.46
N GLY A 207 13.85 -1.06 -9.77
CA GLY A 207 15.19 -1.42 -9.32
C GLY A 207 16.05 -2.11 -10.40
N HIS A 208 15.51 -2.41 -11.57
CA HIS A 208 16.16 -3.20 -12.62
C HIS A 208 16.29 -2.48 -13.96
N CYS A 209 15.34 -1.61 -14.30
CA CYS A 209 15.33 -0.84 -15.55
C CYS A 209 14.60 0.50 -15.35
N PRO A 210 14.78 1.48 -16.24
CA PRO A 210 13.98 2.69 -16.27
C PRO A 210 12.49 2.35 -16.33
N THR A 211 11.70 2.86 -15.37
CA THR A 211 10.31 2.43 -15.17
C THR A 211 9.41 3.61 -14.91
N ALA A 212 8.21 3.60 -15.48
CA ALA A 212 7.09 4.47 -15.09
C ALA A 212 5.75 3.78 -15.35
N MET A 213 4.65 4.45 -14.94
CA MET A 213 3.29 3.92 -15.08
C MET A 213 2.34 4.99 -15.62
N LEU A 214 1.28 4.51 -16.29
CA LEU A 214 0.10 5.26 -16.67
C LEU A 214 -1.11 4.76 -15.91
N PHE A 215 -1.97 5.67 -15.44
CA PHE A 215 -3.27 5.34 -14.88
C PHE A 215 -4.41 5.77 -15.79
N VAL A 216 -5.46 4.95 -15.76
CA VAL A 216 -6.80 5.31 -16.20
C VAL A 216 -7.74 5.35 -15.01
N PRO A 217 -8.84 6.14 -15.03
CA PRO A 217 -9.73 6.28 -13.88
C PRO A 217 -10.40 4.97 -13.48
N SER A 218 -10.60 4.80 -12.18
CA SER A 218 -11.54 3.81 -11.62
C SER A 218 -12.87 4.51 -11.36
N ARG A 219 -13.99 3.98 -11.90
CA ARG A 219 -15.32 4.56 -11.66
C ARG A 219 -15.60 4.59 -10.16
N ASP A 220 -15.93 5.78 -9.64
CA ASP A 220 -16.18 6.05 -8.22
C ASP A 220 -15.00 5.69 -7.29
N GLY A 221 -13.79 5.47 -7.83
CA GLY A 221 -12.62 5.02 -7.09
C GLY A 221 -12.71 3.59 -6.56
N ILE A 222 -13.68 2.81 -7.05
CA ILE A 222 -13.94 1.45 -6.57
C ILE A 222 -12.85 0.52 -7.08
N SER A 223 -12.21 -0.21 -6.14
CA SER A 223 -11.26 -1.28 -6.43
C SER A 223 -11.39 -2.42 -5.41
N HIS A 224 -10.89 -3.62 -5.76
CA HIS A 224 -11.03 -4.86 -4.97
C HIS A 224 -12.50 -5.21 -4.67
N ASN A 225 -13.38 -4.92 -5.61
CA ASN A 225 -14.82 -5.10 -5.48
C ASN A 225 -15.41 -5.58 -6.81
N PRO A 226 -16.48 -6.42 -6.81
CA PRO A 226 -17.15 -6.86 -8.05
C PRO A 226 -17.73 -5.72 -8.90
N LYS A 227 -17.86 -4.50 -8.37
CA LYS A 227 -18.29 -3.29 -9.08
C LYS A 227 -17.13 -2.49 -9.68
N GLU A 228 -15.89 -2.97 -9.57
CA GLU A 228 -14.72 -2.33 -10.18
C GLU A 228 -14.93 -2.19 -11.68
N PHE A 229 -14.75 -0.98 -12.20
CA PHE A 229 -15.02 -0.70 -13.61
C PHE A 229 -14.26 0.54 -14.10
N THR A 230 -13.80 0.47 -15.33
CA THR A 230 -13.25 1.60 -16.07
C THR A 230 -14.00 1.73 -17.40
N ASP A 231 -14.38 2.94 -17.78
CA ASP A 231 -15.12 3.16 -19.02
C ASP A 231 -14.29 2.80 -20.26
N PRO A 232 -14.90 2.16 -21.30
CA PRO A 232 -14.19 1.77 -22.51
C PRO A 232 -13.45 2.92 -23.20
N ALA A 233 -13.97 4.14 -23.12
CA ALA A 233 -13.32 5.33 -23.67
C ALA A 233 -12.01 5.66 -22.93
N GLN A 234 -11.97 5.48 -21.60
CA GLN A 234 -10.78 5.68 -20.78
C GLN A 234 -9.76 4.56 -21.00
N LEU A 235 -10.19 3.30 -21.13
CA LEU A 235 -9.32 2.19 -21.52
C LEU A 235 -8.67 2.43 -22.88
N LYS A 236 -9.44 2.92 -23.85
CA LYS A 236 -8.91 3.30 -25.16
C LYS A 236 -7.88 4.41 -25.06
N ALA A 237 -8.12 5.44 -24.24
CA ALA A 237 -7.19 6.54 -24.01
C ALA A 237 -5.86 6.02 -23.44
N GLY A 238 -5.92 5.18 -22.41
CA GLY A 238 -4.74 4.55 -21.82
C GLY A 238 -3.96 3.69 -22.82
N ALA A 239 -4.67 2.87 -23.61
CA ALA A 239 -4.03 2.02 -24.61
C ALA A 239 -3.37 2.86 -25.74
N GLN A 240 -3.96 3.98 -26.13
CA GLN A 240 -3.36 4.90 -27.11
C GLN A 240 -2.08 5.55 -26.55
N ALA A 241 -2.11 6.08 -25.32
CA ALA A 241 -0.94 6.65 -24.67
C ALA A 241 0.18 5.61 -24.50
N LEU A 242 -0.17 4.38 -24.09
CA LEU A 242 0.79 3.28 -24.01
C LEU A 242 1.41 2.95 -25.38
N ALA A 243 0.61 2.88 -26.44
CA ALA A 243 1.12 2.60 -27.79
C ALA A 243 2.12 3.67 -28.26
N TRP A 244 1.81 4.96 -28.05
CA TRP A 244 2.72 6.05 -28.33
C TRP A 244 4.03 5.93 -27.53
N SER A 245 3.91 5.59 -26.24
CA SER A 245 5.07 5.40 -25.36
C SER A 245 6.00 4.29 -25.85
N LEU A 246 5.43 3.16 -26.27
CA LEU A 246 6.21 2.01 -26.76
C LEU A 246 6.94 2.35 -28.08
N VAL A 247 6.29 3.07 -29.00
CA VAL A 247 6.95 3.54 -30.24
C VAL A 247 8.10 4.47 -29.90
N ALA A 248 7.89 5.46 -29.04
CA ALA A 248 8.92 6.41 -28.66
C ALA A 248 10.10 5.75 -27.92
N LEU A 249 9.85 4.72 -27.09
CA LEU A 249 10.91 3.93 -26.44
C LEU A 249 11.70 3.09 -27.45
N ALA A 250 11.03 2.53 -28.47
CA ALA A 250 11.69 1.72 -29.49
C ALA A 250 12.59 2.55 -30.43
N GLU A 251 12.37 3.85 -30.54
CA GLU A 251 13.17 4.79 -31.35
C GLU A 251 14.38 5.36 -30.57
N GLN A 252 14.45 5.13 -29.26
CA GLN A 252 15.61 5.52 -28.46
C GLN A 252 16.76 4.52 -28.67
N PRO A 253 18.00 5.00 -28.85
CA PRO A 253 19.15 4.14 -29.08
C PRO A 253 19.57 3.32 -27.87
#